data_9d8beeb16e938b717bfe4ed0fe68da54
#
_entry.id   9d8beeb16e938b717bfe4ed0fe68da54
#
_cell.length_a   1.000
_cell.length_b   1.000
_cell.length_c   1.000
_cell.angle_alpha   90.00
_cell.angle_beta   90.00
_cell.angle_gamma   90.00
#
_symmetry.space_group_name_H-M   'P 1'
#
loop_
_entity.id
_entity.type
_entity.pdbx_description
1 polymer ?
#
loop_
_entity_poly.entity_id
_entity_poly.type
_entity_poly.pdbx_seq_one_letter_code
_entity_poly.pdbx_strand_id
1 'polypeptide(L)'
;MAGNTIRKGRPSAEDSRVKLAQILDAARDLFSERGYRAVTMREVAEQANVSTRTLYNRYADKFSLFNACLSFGASAFPTLPVANANDLETALTNFGIAIVKVLATDSSVRLSMLIYWESAEFPELLRASEDNQRKHLVDPVTAFLKKSGFPSDTAEEFAKLYLALALSEWQRRMTYNQPLPTQKEIEQHAARAAAMFVNGADAALAKSRSDKKGKVESLVAHRRTSRAKI
;
A
#
# COMPACT_ATOMS: atom_id res chain seq x y z
N MET A 1 -49.07 34.05 12.86
CA MET A 1 -48.36 32.78 13.08
C MET A 1 -47.01 32.83 12.35
N ALA A 2 -45.93 33.10 13.10
CA ALA A 2 -44.59 33.23 12.52
C ALA A 2 -43.96 31.84 12.41
N GLY A 3 -43.72 31.39 11.17
CA GLY A 3 -43.06 30.12 10.88
C GLY A 3 -41.61 30.20 11.28
N ASN A 4 -41.23 29.39 12.27
CA ASN A 4 -39.87 29.22 12.74
C ASN A 4 -39.05 28.41 11.70
N THR A 5 -38.37 29.12 10.81
CA THR A 5 -37.45 28.50 9.83
C THR A 5 -36.21 28.07 10.58
N ILE A 6 -36.12 26.78 10.95
CA ILE A 6 -34.93 26.19 11.53
C ILE A 6 -33.80 26.30 10.48
N ARG A 7 -32.87 27.24 10.68
CA ARG A 7 -31.64 27.34 9.91
C ARG A 7 -30.84 26.04 10.16
N LYS A 8 -30.77 25.20 9.14
CA LYS A 8 -29.95 24.01 9.15
C LYS A 8 -28.50 24.44 9.41
N GLY A 9 -28.01 24.21 10.62
CA GLY A 9 -26.64 24.55 11.03
C GLY A 9 -25.59 23.91 10.11
N ARG A 10 -24.38 24.48 10.11
CA ARG A 10 -23.23 23.90 9.39
C ARG A 10 -23.06 22.44 9.85
N PRO A 11 -22.93 21.47 8.93
CA PRO A 11 -22.72 20.05 9.29
C PRO A 11 -21.59 19.92 10.29
N SER A 12 -21.74 19.06 11.30
CA SER A 12 -20.67 18.77 12.25
C SER A 12 -19.48 18.11 11.55
N ALA A 13 -18.31 18.15 12.16
CA ALA A 13 -17.13 17.43 11.63
C ALA A 13 -17.42 15.92 11.49
N GLU A 14 -18.21 15.36 12.41
CA GLU A 14 -18.64 13.96 12.40
C GLU A 14 -19.60 13.68 11.23
N ASP A 15 -20.63 14.49 11.02
CA ASP A 15 -21.53 14.37 9.86
C ASP A 15 -20.77 14.42 8.54
N SER A 16 -19.70 15.22 8.48
CA SER A 16 -18.84 15.34 7.30
C SER A 16 -18.00 14.09 7.06
N ARG A 17 -17.53 13.43 8.12
CA ARG A 17 -16.79 12.15 8.03
C ARG A 17 -17.69 11.00 7.60
N VAL A 18 -18.90 10.90 8.20
CA VAL A 18 -19.88 9.88 7.83
C VAL A 18 -20.26 10.01 6.35
N LYS A 19 -20.55 11.23 5.89
CA LYS A 19 -20.85 11.46 4.47
C LYS A 19 -19.68 11.13 3.55
N LEU A 20 -18.45 11.41 3.97
CA LEU A 20 -17.27 11.06 3.21
C LEU A 20 -17.16 9.54 3.03
N ALA A 21 -17.29 8.79 4.13
CA ALA A 21 -17.26 7.34 4.09
C ALA A 21 -18.35 6.79 3.16
N GLN A 22 -19.58 7.26 3.27
CA GLN A 22 -20.69 6.87 2.39
C GLN A 22 -20.40 7.10 0.91
N ILE A 23 -19.81 8.25 0.53
CA ILE A 23 -19.43 8.54 -0.85
C ILE A 23 -18.37 7.56 -1.34
N LEU A 24 -17.33 7.33 -0.53
CA LEU A 24 -16.21 6.46 -0.92
C LEU A 24 -16.62 4.98 -0.98
N ASP A 25 -17.50 4.53 -0.08
CA ASP A 25 -18.05 3.19 -0.12
C ASP A 25 -18.92 2.98 -1.36
N ALA A 26 -19.86 3.90 -1.65
CA ALA A 26 -20.69 3.85 -2.85
C ALA A 26 -19.85 3.87 -4.14
N ALA A 27 -18.83 4.72 -4.20
CA ALA A 27 -17.94 4.80 -5.35
C ALA A 27 -17.12 3.50 -5.53
N ARG A 28 -16.57 2.96 -4.43
CA ARG A 28 -15.80 1.70 -4.45
C ARG A 28 -16.65 0.53 -4.92
N ASP A 29 -17.88 0.42 -4.44
CA ASP A 29 -18.80 -0.63 -4.83
C ASP A 29 -19.14 -0.54 -6.33
N LEU A 30 -19.50 0.65 -6.82
CA LEU A 30 -19.75 0.87 -8.24
C LEU A 30 -18.54 0.56 -9.10
N PHE A 31 -17.36 1.08 -8.75
CA PHE A 31 -16.13 0.80 -9.50
C PHE A 31 -15.81 -0.70 -9.51
N SER A 32 -15.91 -1.38 -8.36
CA SER A 32 -15.59 -2.80 -8.26
C SER A 32 -16.59 -3.71 -9.00
N GLU A 33 -17.84 -3.29 -9.16
CA GLU A 33 -18.88 -4.07 -9.81
C GLU A 33 -18.97 -3.82 -11.32
N ARG A 34 -18.77 -2.57 -11.75
CA ARG A 34 -19.08 -2.13 -13.12
C ARG A 34 -17.85 -1.64 -13.90
N GLY A 35 -16.68 -1.56 -13.26
CA GLY A 35 -15.48 -1.02 -13.85
C GLY A 35 -15.39 0.51 -13.82
N TYR A 36 -14.18 1.04 -14.02
CA TYR A 36 -13.94 2.49 -13.99
C TYR A 36 -14.65 3.19 -15.16
N ARG A 37 -14.59 2.60 -16.36
CA ARG A 37 -15.16 3.19 -17.59
C ARG A 37 -16.65 3.47 -17.46
N ALA A 38 -17.42 2.48 -16.98
CA ALA A 38 -18.90 2.52 -16.98
C ALA A 38 -19.49 3.42 -15.90
N VAL A 39 -18.76 3.71 -14.82
CA VAL A 39 -19.27 4.49 -13.68
C VAL A 39 -19.22 5.99 -13.98
N THR A 40 -20.31 6.69 -13.62
CA THR A 40 -20.41 8.15 -13.72
C THR A 40 -20.49 8.81 -12.34
N MET A 41 -20.04 10.05 -12.24
CA MET A 41 -20.16 10.86 -11.01
C MET A 41 -21.61 11.00 -10.54
N ARG A 42 -22.56 11.04 -11.47
CA ARG A 42 -23.98 11.14 -11.16
C ARG A 42 -24.49 9.88 -10.44
N GLU A 43 -24.16 8.69 -10.94
CA GLU A 43 -24.55 7.40 -10.33
C GLU A 43 -23.97 7.27 -8.91
N VAL A 44 -22.70 7.69 -8.72
CA VAL A 44 -22.09 7.70 -7.39
C VAL A 44 -22.84 8.65 -6.45
N ALA A 45 -23.21 9.84 -6.91
CA ALA A 45 -23.97 10.79 -6.08
C ALA A 45 -25.34 10.23 -5.69
N GLU A 46 -26.04 9.59 -6.63
CA GLU A 46 -27.34 8.93 -6.42
C GLU A 46 -27.20 7.78 -5.38
N GLN A 47 -26.23 6.87 -5.56
CA GLN A 47 -26.00 5.76 -4.63
C GLN A 47 -25.56 6.21 -3.24
N ALA A 48 -24.73 7.26 -3.15
CA ALA A 48 -24.31 7.86 -1.87
C ALA A 48 -25.36 8.76 -1.21
N ASN A 49 -26.52 8.93 -1.84
CA ASN A 49 -27.57 9.83 -1.38
C ASN A 49 -27.08 11.26 -1.11
N VAL A 50 -26.28 11.80 -2.05
CA VAL A 50 -25.81 13.18 -2.02
C VAL A 50 -26.15 13.87 -3.34
N SER A 51 -26.16 15.23 -3.34
CA SER A 51 -26.29 15.94 -4.61
C SER A 51 -25.02 15.81 -5.45
N THR A 52 -25.18 15.79 -6.78
CA THR A 52 -24.05 15.84 -7.72
C THR A 52 -23.14 17.04 -7.45
N ARG A 53 -23.71 18.19 -7.09
CA ARG A 53 -22.98 19.39 -6.66
C ARG A 53 -22.12 19.13 -5.41
N THR A 54 -22.64 18.39 -4.44
CA THR A 54 -21.89 18.01 -3.23
C THR A 54 -20.68 17.15 -3.58
N LEU A 55 -20.85 16.21 -4.51
CA LEU A 55 -19.78 15.33 -4.98
C LEU A 55 -18.71 16.12 -5.73
N TYR A 56 -19.08 16.97 -6.70
CA TYR A 56 -18.13 17.80 -7.46
C TYR A 56 -17.43 18.86 -6.62
N ASN A 57 -18.05 19.36 -5.56
CA ASN A 57 -17.37 20.26 -4.62
C ASN A 57 -16.22 19.57 -3.86
N ARG A 58 -16.21 18.23 -3.81
CA ARG A 58 -15.20 17.43 -3.09
C ARG A 58 -14.20 16.75 -4.00
N TYR A 59 -14.66 16.31 -5.16
CA TYR A 59 -13.86 15.60 -6.16
C TYR A 59 -14.09 16.27 -7.52
N ALA A 60 -13.02 16.82 -8.11
CA ALA A 60 -13.11 17.56 -9.36
C ALA A 60 -13.61 16.69 -10.53
N ASP A 61 -13.25 15.41 -10.50
CA ASP A 61 -13.55 14.45 -11.55
C ASP A 61 -13.62 13.01 -11.02
N LYS A 62 -13.92 12.08 -11.90
CA LYS A 62 -14.01 10.65 -11.60
C LYS A 62 -12.68 10.07 -11.13
N PHE A 63 -11.56 10.54 -11.71
CA PHE A 63 -10.23 10.08 -11.33
C PHE A 63 -9.87 10.49 -9.90
N SER A 64 -10.13 11.74 -9.51
CA SER A 64 -9.88 12.21 -8.14
C SER A 64 -10.72 11.46 -7.11
N LEU A 65 -11.95 11.09 -7.46
CA LEU A 65 -12.80 10.23 -6.63
C LEU A 65 -12.22 8.80 -6.53
N PHE A 66 -11.81 8.20 -7.64
CA PHE A 66 -11.19 6.88 -7.67
C PHE A 66 -9.93 6.82 -6.81
N ASN A 67 -9.03 7.80 -6.96
CA ASN A 67 -7.82 7.91 -6.16
C ASN A 67 -8.13 8.06 -4.65
N ALA A 68 -9.19 8.79 -4.30
CA ALA A 68 -9.66 8.88 -2.92
C ALA A 68 -10.19 7.53 -2.40
N CYS A 69 -10.83 6.71 -3.23
CA CYS A 69 -11.25 5.35 -2.86
C CYS A 69 -10.03 4.45 -2.55
N LEU A 70 -8.98 4.51 -3.36
CA LEU A 70 -7.73 3.78 -3.10
C LEU A 70 -7.10 4.22 -1.78
N SER A 71 -6.97 5.54 -1.57
CA SER A 71 -6.37 6.11 -0.36
C SER A 71 -7.19 5.79 0.91
N PHE A 72 -8.51 5.76 0.80
CA PHE A 72 -9.40 5.41 1.91
C PHE A 72 -9.26 3.92 2.28
N GLY A 73 -9.24 3.03 1.29
CA GLY A 73 -8.96 1.60 1.51
C GLY A 73 -7.59 1.38 2.15
N ALA A 74 -6.57 2.10 1.67
CA ALA A 74 -5.21 2.02 2.22
C ALA A 74 -5.09 2.57 3.65
N SER A 75 -6.01 3.43 4.11
CA SER A 75 -6.03 3.91 5.50
C SER A 75 -6.31 2.80 6.53
N ALA A 76 -6.83 1.65 6.07
CA ALA A 76 -7.02 0.46 6.89
C ALA A 76 -5.74 -0.39 7.05
N PHE A 77 -4.65 -0.07 6.33
CA PHE A 77 -3.39 -0.77 6.49
C PHE A 77 -2.79 -0.52 7.88
N PRO A 78 -2.20 -1.54 8.47
CA PRO A 78 -1.61 -1.43 9.80
C PRO A 78 -0.39 -0.51 9.77
N THR A 79 -0.14 0.14 10.89
CA THR A 79 1.14 0.81 11.13
C THR A 79 2.15 -0.20 11.68
N LEU A 80 3.38 -0.16 11.19
CA LEU A 80 4.45 -0.94 11.77
C LEU A 80 4.81 -0.39 13.15
N PRO A 81 5.07 -1.25 14.15
CA PRO A 81 5.44 -0.81 15.48
C PRO A 81 6.77 -0.04 15.44
N VAL A 82 7.04 0.72 16.49
CA VAL A 82 8.39 1.29 16.68
C VAL A 82 9.37 0.13 16.83
N ALA A 83 10.38 0.07 15.95
CA ALA A 83 11.29 -1.06 15.85
C ALA A 83 12.03 -1.30 17.16
N ASN A 84 11.80 -2.47 17.77
CA ASN A 84 12.78 -3.12 18.63
C ASN A 84 13.53 -4.13 17.74
N ALA A 85 14.82 -3.96 17.57
CA ALA A 85 15.64 -4.78 16.68
C ALA A 85 15.56 -6.30 16.96
N ASN A 86 15.09 -6.68 18.17
CA ASN A 86 15.01 -8.08 18.61
C ASN A 86 13.75 -8.82 18.12
N ASP A 87 12.86 -8.18 17.35
CA ASP A 87 11.58 -8.78 16.95
C ASP A 87 11.16 -8.42 15.50
N LEU A 88 12.17 -8.27 14.61
CA LEU A 88 11.96 -7.94 13.20
C LEU A 88 11.02 -8.93 12.50
N GLU A 89 11.26 -10.23 12.68
CA GLU A 89 10.47 -11.28 12.04
C GLU A 89 9.02 -11.26 12.50
N THR A 90 8.76 -11.12 13.80
CA THR A 90 7.40 -11.03 14.33
C THR A 90 6.69 -9.77 13.86
N ALA A 91 7.37 -8.62 13.84
CA ALA A 91 6.78 -7.37 13.35
C ALA A 91 6.38 -7.47 11.87
N LEU A 92 7.27 -8.03 11.03
CA LEU A 92 6.99 -8.25 9.62
C LEU A 92 5.90 -9.31 9.42
N THR A 93 5.88 -10.40 10.20
CA THR A 93 4.81 -11.40 10.15
C THR A 93 3.44 -10.76 10.43
N ASN A 94 3.33 -10.01 11.52
CA ASN A 94 2.07 -9.36 11.89
C ASN A 94 1.63 -8.32 10.87
N PHE A 95 2.57 -7.57 10.31
CA PHE A 95 2.29 -6.61 9.26
C PHE A 95 1.80 -7.30 7.99
N GLY A 96 2.45 -8.39 7.56
CA GLY A 96 2.04 -9.19 6.42
C GLY A 96 0.63 -9.76 6.56
N ILE A 97 0.30 -10.32 7.75
CA ILE A 97 -1.04 -10.80 8.06
C ILE A 97 -2.07 -9.68 7.90
N ALA A 98 -1.80 -8.53 8.49
CA ALA A 98 -2.75 -7.43 8.52
C ALA A 98 -2.96 -6.81 7.12
N ILE A 99 -1.91 -6.67 6.29
CA ILE A 99 -2.04 -6.20 4.90
C ILE A 99 -2.92 -7.17 4.10
N VAL A 100 -2.60 -8.48 4.16
CA VAL A 100 -3.34 -9.47 3.35
C VAL A 100 -4.81 -9.52 3.77
N LYS A 101 -5.14 -9.36 5.06
CA LYS A 101 -6.54 -9.24 5.51
C LYS A 101 -7.29 -8.07 4.88
N VAL A 102 -6.65 -6.93 4.73
CA VAL A 102 -7.26 -5.76 4.06
C VAL A 102 -7.42 -5.99 2.56
N LEU A 103 -6.44 -6.63 1.93
CA LEU A 103 -6.46 -6.88 0.49
C LEU A 103 -7.31 -8.08 0.07
N ALA A 104 -7.45 -9.09 0.95
CA ALA A 104 -8.22 -10.32 0.68
C ALA A 104 -9.71 -10.13 0.95
N THR A 105 -10.29 -9.06 0.44
CA THR A 105 -11.75 -8.83 0.40
C THR A 105 -12.21 -8.80 -1.04
N ASP A 106 -13.44 -9.22 -1.29
CA ASP A 106 -13.99 -9.26 -2.65
C ASP A 106 -13.92 -7.90 -3.36
N SER A 107 -14.22 -6.81 -2.66
CA SER A 107 -14.14 -5.47 -3.24
C SER A 107 -12.70 -5.04 -3.55
N SER A 108 -11.73 -5.37 -2.69
CA SER A 108 -10.31 -5.07 -2.93
C SER A 108 -9.76 -5.86 -4.11
N VAL A 109 -10.12 -7.14 -4.22
CA VAL A 109 -9.73 -7.99 -5.36
C VAL A 109 -10.31 -7.46 -6.66
N ARG A 110 -11.63 -7.16 -6.70
CA ARG A 110 -12.28 -6.60 -7.90
C ARG A 110 -11.67 -5.26 -8.31
N LEU A 111 -11.37 -4.39 -7.33
CA LEU A 111 -10.73 -3.10 -7.60
C LEU A 111 -9.30 -3.27 -8.15
N SER A 112 -8.52 -4.22 -7.63
CA SER A 112 -7.20 -4.55 -8.15
C SER A 112 -7.27 -5.11 -9.57
N MET A 113 -8.23 -5.98 -9.86
CA MET A 113 -8.46 -6.52 -11.20
C MET A 113 -8.89 -5.43 -12.18
N LEU A 114 -9.75 -4.51 -11.76
CA LEU A 114 -10.15 -3.34 -12.57
C LEU A 114 -8.92 -2.53 -12.99
N ILE A 115 -8.03 -2.19 -12.04
CA ILE A 115 -6.79 -1.45 -12.33
C ILE A 115 -5.97 -2.21 -13.38
N TYR A 116 -5.81 -3.52 -13.19
CA TYR A 116 -5.04 -4.36 -14.11
C TYR A 116 -5.63 -4.38 -15.53
N TRP A 117 -6.96 -4.55 -15.65
CA TRP A 117 -7.63 -4.67 -16.95
C TRP A 117 -7.81 -3.33 -17.68
N GLU A 118 -8.10 -2.25 -16.95
CA GLU A 118 -8.42 -0.96 -17.56
C GLU A 118 -7.21 -0.01 -17.66
N SER A 119 -6.07 -0.33 -17.08
CA SER A 119 -4.87 0.52 -17.08
C SER A 119 -4.27 0.75 -18.48
N ALA A 120 -4.53 -0.14 -19.43
CA ALA A 120 -4.11 0.06 -20.81
C ALA A 120 -4.83 1.24 -21.49
N GLU A 121 -6.10 1.48 -21.12
CA GLU A 121 -6.91 2.61 -21.61
C GLU A 121 -6.79 3.84 -20.69
N PHE A 122 -6.66 3.60 -19.38
CA PHE A 122 -6.59 4.63 -18.32
C PHE A 122 -5.30 4.47 -17.51
N PRO A 123 -4.13 4.86 -18.06
CA PRO A 123 -2.83 4.66 -17.41
C PRO A 123 -2.69 5.40 -16.07
N GLU A 124 -3.53 6.40 -15.82
CA GLU A 124 -3.60 7.10 -14.55
C GLU A 124 -4.05 6.20 -13.39
N LEU A 125 -4.85 5.15 -13.64
CA LEU A 125 -5.27 4.18 -12.62
C LEU A 125 -4.08 3.43 -12.04
N LEU A 126 -3.15 3.01 -12.93
CA LEU A 126 -1.92 2.33 -12.50
C LEU A 126 -1.05 3.26 -11.67
N ARG A 127 -0.84 4.50 -12.14
CA ARG A 127 -0.06 5.51 -11.39
C ARG A 127 -0.66 5.78 -10.00
N ALA A 128 -1.98 5.96 -9.91
CA ALA A 128 -2.65 6.13 -8.62
C ALA A 128 -2.46 4.93 -7.70
N SER A 129 -2.50 3.70 -8.24
CA SER A 129 -2.23 2.48 -7.48
C SER A 129 -0.78 2.41 -6.99
N GLU A 130 0.19 2.72 -7.84
CA GLU A 130 1.62 2.77 -7.50
C GLU A 130 1.90 3.81 -6.41
N ASP A 131 1.35 5.02 -6.53
CA ASP A 131 1.50 6.08 -5.53
C ASP A 131 0.91 5.67 -4.17
N ASN A 132 -0.28 5.05 -4.18
CA ASN A 132 -0.89 4.53 -2.96
C ASN A 132 -0.08 3.38 -2.35
N GLN A 133 0.41 2.44 -3.17
CA GLN A 133 1.28 1.36 -2.71
C GLN A 133 2.58 1.91 -2.12
N ARG A 134 3.22 2.85 -2.80
CA ARG A 134 4.43 3.51 -2.28
C ARG A 134 4.15 4.13 -0.92
N LYS A 135 3.17 5.01 -0.84
CA LYS A 135 2.84 5.79 0.37
C LYS A 135 2.44 4.92 1.56
N HIS A 136 1.64 3.88 1.32
CA HIS A 136 1.00 3.12 2.39
C HIS A 136 1.67 1.78 2.70
N LEU A 137 2.54 1.26 1.82
CA LEU A 137 3.24 0.00 2.02
C LEU A 137 4.76 0.17 1.96
N VAL A 138 5.29 0.69 0.84
CA VAL A 138 6.75 0.74 0.63
C VAL A 138 7.42 1.71 1.61
N ASP A 139 6.95 2.95 1.71
CA ASP A 139 7.56 3.97 2.57
C ASP A 139 7.51 3.58 4.06
N PRO A 140 6.38 3.09 4.63
CA PRO A 140 6.34 2.61 6.00
C PRO A 140 7.30 1.45 6.30
N VAL A 141 7.37 0.45 5.40
CA VAL A 141 8.31 -0.67 5.56
C VAL A 141 9.76 -0.20 5.43
N THR A 142 10.05 0.69 4.48
CA THR A 142 11.38 1.29 4.32
C THR A 142 11.82 2.03 5.58
N ALA A 143 10.94 2.86 6.16
CA ALA A 143 11.23 3.58 7.38
C ALA A 143 11.44 2.65 8.58
N PHE A 144 10.67 1.57 8.65
CA PHE A 144 10.82 0.53 9.67
C PHE A 144 12.16 -0.20 9.55
N LEU A 145 12.53 -0.65 8.34
CA LEU A 145 13.80 -1.35 8.11
C LEU A 145 15.01 -0.45 8.42
N LYS A 146 14.97 0.84 8.06
CA LYS A 146 16.02 1.79 8.43
C LYS A 146 16.21 1.88 9.95
N LYS A 147 15.11 1.94 10.71
CA LYS A 147 15.14 1.93 12.19
C LYS A 147 15.64 0.60 12.75
N SER A 148 15.44 -0.50 12.04
CA SER A 148 15.92 -1.84 12.40
C SER A 148 17.38 -2.10 11.99
N GLY A 149 18.11 -1.08 11.49
CA GLY A 149 19.53 -1.17 11.18
C GLY A 149 19.88 -1.50 9.73
N PHE A 150 18.92 -1.52 8.82
CA PHE A 150 19.22 -1.67 7.39
C PHE A 150 19.85 -0.39 6.82
N PRO A 151 20.82 -0.52 5.89
CA PRO A 151 21.46 0.63 5.26
C PRO A 151 20.42 1.47 4.49
N SER A 152 20.54 2.81 4.63
CA SER A 152 19.55 3.74 4.05
C SER A 152 19.50 3.72 2.53
N ASP A 153 20.60 3.33 1.87
CA ASP A 153 20.74 3.22 0.41
C ASP A 153 20.05 1.97 -0.18
N THR A 154 19.83 0.93 0.62
CA THR A 154 19.21 -0.33 0.18
C THR A 154 17.89 -0.65 0.86
N ALA A 155 17.50 0.09 1.90
CA ALA A 155 16.30 -0.21 2.68
C ALA A 155 15.00 -0.21 1.85
N GLU A 156 14.87 0.63 0.82
CA GLU A 156 13.70 0.63 -0.07
C GLU A 156 13.64 -0.64 -0.94
N GLU A 157 14.79 -1.10 -1.43
CA GLU A 157 14.87 -2.35 -2.18
C GLU A 157 14.45 -3.55 -1.30
N PHE A 158 14.98 -3.62 -0.08
CA PHE A 158 14.56 -4.65 0.89
C PHE A 158 13.09 -4.56 1.25
N ALA A 159 12.52 -3.37 1.37
CA ALA A 159 11.09 -3.19 1.60
C ALA A 159 10.25 -3.77 0.45
N LYS A 160 10.63 -3.51 -0.79
CA LYS A 160 9.98 -4.07 -1.99
C LYS A 160 10.09 -5.58 -2.05
N LEU A 161 11.26 -6.15 -1.73
CA LEU A 161 11.48 -7.61 -1.67
C LEU A 161 10.59 -8.26 -0.60
N TYR A 162 10.54 -7.68 0.61
CA TYR A 162 9.65 -8.19 1.64
C TYR A 162 8.18 -8.16 1.21
N LEU A 163 7.70 -7.04 0.67
CA LEU A 163 6.33 -6.92 0.20
C LEU A 163 6.00 -7.90 -0.93
N ALA A 164 6.94 -8.14 -1.85
CA ALA A 164 6.78 -9.14 -2.89
C ALA A 164 6.61 -10.55 -2.31
N LEU A 165 7.41 -10.91 -1.31
CA LEU A 165 7.27 -12.20 -0.60
C LEU A 165 5.93 -12.27 0.15
N ALA A 166 5.60 -11.25 0.93
CA ALA A 166 4.41 -11.23 1.78
C ALA A 166 3.10 -11.28 0.98
N LEU A 167 3.06 -10.65 -0.19
CA LEU A 167 1.86 -10.55 -1.03
C LEU A 167 1.79 -11.63 -2.13
N SER A 168 2.83 -12.44 -2.32
CA SER A 168 2.94 -13.37 -3.46
C SER A 168 1.76 -14.34 -3.57
N GLU A 169 1.29 -14.92 -2.45
CA GLU A 169 0.19 -15.87 -2.46
C GLU A 169 -1.16 -15.20 -2.75
N TRP A 170 -1.39 -14.00 -2.22
CA TRP A 170 -2.58 -13.21 -2.54
C TRP A 170 -2.59 -12.83 -4.03
N GLN A 171 -1.47 -12.31 -4.56
CA GLN A 171 -1.34 -11.97 -5.98
C GLN A 171 -1.55 -13.18 -6.88
N ARG A 172 -0.98 -14.33 -6.52
CA ARG A 172 -1.15 -15.57 -7.27
C ARG A 172 -2.63 -15.99 -7.33
N ARG A 173 -3.33 -15.96 -6.19
CA ARG A 173 -4.77 -16.31 -6.13
C ARG A 173 -5.62 -15.33 -6.93
N MET A 174 -5.34 -14.04 -6.83
CA MET A 174 -6.01 -13.02 -7.64
C MET A 174 -5.80 -13.27 -9.14
N THR A 175 -4.55 -13.47 -9.58
CA THR A 175 -4.19 -13.67 -10.99
C THR A 175 -4.87 -14.91 -11.60
N TYR A 176 -4.95 -15.99 -10.83
CA TYR A 176 -5.52 -17.27 -11.30
C TYR A 176 -6.96 -17.49 -10.86
N ASN A 177 -7.66 -16.47 -10.40
CA ASN A 177 -9.05 -16.52 -9.94
C ASN A 177 -9.31 -17.67 -8.95
N GLN A 178 -8.41 -17.83 -7.98
CA GLN A 178 -8.53 -18.85 -6.95
C GLN A 178 -9.27 -18.32 -5.72
N PRO A 179 -9.85 -19.19 -4.88
CA PRO A 179 -10.49 -18.78 -3.63
C PRO A 179 -9.56 -17.94 -2.77
N LEU A 180 -10.11 -16.94 -2.09
CA LEU A 180 -9.35 -16.12 -1.16
C LEU A 180 -8.72 -16.97 -0.05
N PRO A 181 -7.53 -16.59 0.48
CA PRO A 181 -6.86 -17.39 1.49
C PRO A 181 -7.64 -17.36 2.81
N THR A 182 -7.70 -18.50 3.46
CA THR A 182 -8.21 -18.62 4.82
C THR A 182 -7.30 -17.91 5.82
N GLN A 183 -7.80 -17.58 6.99
CA GLN A 183 -7.02 -16.97 8.07
C GLN A 183 -5.74 -17.77 8.37
N LYS A 184 -5.83 -19.10 8.46
CA LYS A 184 -4.69 -19.98 8.71
C LYS A 184 -3.65 -19.93 7.60
N GLU A 185 -4.07 -19.89 6.34
CA GLU A 185 -3.15 -19.77 5.19
C GLU A 185 -2.44 -18.42 5.17
N ILE A 186 -3.15 -17.32 5.52
CA ILE A 186 -2.57 -15.99 5.65
C ILE A 186 -1.46 -16.01 6.71
N GLU A 187 -1.75 -16.53 7.90
CA GLU A 187 -0.79 -16.59 9.00
C GLU A 187 0.44 -17.43 8.65
N GLN A 188 0.24 -18.61 8.08
CA GLN A 188 1.33 -19.50 7.68
C GLN A 188 2.20 -18.90 6.56
N HIS A 189 1.58 -18.22 5.58
CA HIS A 189 2.30 -17.59 4.49
C HIS A 189 3.11 -16.39 5.00
N ALA A 190 2.50 -15.52 5.80
CA ALA A 190 3.16 -14.34 6.36
C ALA A 190 4.37 -14.70 7.23
N ALA A 191 4.25 -15.73 8.08
CA ALA A 191 5.35 -16.22 8.89
C ALA A 191 6.51 -16.74 8.02
N ARG A 192 6.23 -17.56 6.99
CA ARG A 192 7.25 -18.03 6.05
C ARG A 192 7.92 -16.90 5.29
N ALA A 193 7.13 -15.94 4.79
CA ALA A 193 7.65 -14.80 4.04
C ALA A 193 8.58 -13.94 4.90
N ALA A 194 8.21 -13.67 6.15
CA ALA A 194 9.03 -12.91 7.09
C ALA A 194 10.33 -13.65 7.44
N ALA A 195 10.26 -14.96 7.76
CA ALA A 195 11.42 -15.77 8.06
C ALA A 195 12.39 -15.85 6.86
N MET A 196 11.88 -16.08 5.66
CA MET A 196 12.70 -16.11 4.43
C MET A 196 13.36 -14.76 4.17
N PHE A 197 12.63 -13.67 4.37
CA PHE A 197 13.15 -12.32 4.19
C PHE A 197 14.26 -12.01 5.20
N VAL A 198 14.05 -12.24 6.50
CA VAL A 198 15.05 -11.93 7.54
C VAL A 198 16.32 -12.72 7.33
N ASN A 199 16.24 -14.03 7.12
CA ASN A 199 17.41 -14.89 6.88
C ASN A 199 18.15 -14.52 5.58
N GLY A 200 17.42 -14.20 4.50
CA GLY A 200 17.99 -13.78 3.23
C GLY A 200 18.65 -12.40 3.31
N ALA A 201 18.03 -11.46 4.01
CA ALA A 201 18.57 -10.11 4.20
C ALA A 201 19.87 -10.13 5.02
N ASP A 202 19.94 -10.91 6.08
CA ASP A 202 21.16 -11.07 6.88
C ASP A 202 22.35 -11.58 6.03
N ALA A 203 22.10 -12.60 5.22
CA ALA A 203 23.10 -13.13 4.31
C ALA A 203 23.56 -12.10 3.25
N ALA A 204 22.63 -11.35 2.67
CA ALA A 204 22.91 -10.32 1.67
C ALA A 204 23.69 -9.14 2.25
N LEU A 205 23.32 -8.68 3.46
CA LEU A 205 24.02 -7.61 4.17
C LEU A 205 25.43 -8.02 4.60
N ALA A 206 25.62 -9.25 5.05
CA ALA A 206 26.94 -9.79 5.39
C ALA A 206 27.87 -9.78 4.16
N LYS A 207 27.37 -10.27 3.00
CA LYS A 207 28.10 -10.25 1.73
C LYS A 207 28.49 -8.84 1.30
N SER A 208 27.55 -7.90 1.33
CA SER A 208 27.80 -6.49 0.95
C SER A 208 28.86 -5.83 1.83
N ARG A 209 28.89 -6.13 3.13
CA ARG A 209 29.93 -5.64 4.07
C ARG A 209 31.32 -6.21 3.71
N SER A 210 31.38 -7.50 3.37
CA SER A 210 32.62 -8.15 2.94
C SER A 210 33.16 -7.55 1.65
N ASP A 211 32.31 -7.35 0.64
CA ASP A 211 32.66 -6.77 -0.66
C ASP A 211 33.16 -5.31 -0.52
N LYS A 212 32.49 -4.49 0.31
CA LYS A 212 32.95 -3.11 0.60
C LYS A 212 34.30 -3.10 1.29
N LYS A 213 34.56 -4.02 2.24
CA LYS A 213 35.86 -4.12 2.93
C LYS A 213 36.98 -4.52 1.97
N GLY A 214 36.76 -5.53 1.12
CA GLY A 214 37.74 -5.95 0.11
C GLY A 214 38.07 -4.84 -0.90
N LYS A 215 37.07 -4.05 -1.32
CA LYS A 215 37.27 -2.92 -2.23
C LYS A 215 38.09 -1.78 -1.58
N VAL A 216 37.88 -1.50 -0.30
CA VAL A 216 38.67 -0.50 0.45
C VAL A 216 40.11 -0.97 0.62
N GLU A 217 40.33 -2.23 0.98
CA GLU A 217 41.67 -2.81 1.13
C GLU A 217 42.45 -2.78 -0.18
N SER A 218 41.81 -3.12 -1.31
CA SER A 218 42.38 -3.03 -2.66
C SER A 218 42.77 -1.59 -3.03
N LEU A 219 41.92 -0.59 -2.76
CA LEU A 219 42.21 0.82 -3.01
C LEU A 219 43.37 1.33 -2.14
N VAL A 220 43.47 0.89 -0.89
CA VAL A 220 44.56 1.26 0.01
C VAL A 220 45.87 0.61 -0.45
N ALA A 221 45.83 -0.66 -0.88
CA ALA A 221 47.02 -1.36 -1.43
C ALA A 221 47.53 -0.65 -2.70
N HIS A 222 46.64 -0.27 -3.62
CA HIS A 222 46.98 0.44 -4.86
C HIS A 222 47.63 1.80 -4.60
N ARG A 223 47.14 2.57 -3.61
CA ARG A 223 47.74 3.84 -3.20
C ARG A 223 49.13 3.67 -2.58
N ARG A 224 49.39 2.57 -1.85
CA ARG A 224 50.72 2.27 -1.27
C ARG A 224 51.73 1.93 -2.33
N THR A 225 51.35 1.13 -3.34
CA THR A 225 52.24 0.77 -4.45
C THR A 225 52.55 1.92 -5.40
N SER A 226 51.63 2.86 -5.59
CA SER A 226 51.82 4.08 -6.40
C SER A 226 52.75 5.11 -5.68
N ARG A 227 52.77 5.14 -4.34
CA ARG A 227 53.67 6.01 -3.57
C ARG A 227 55.12 5.46 -3.43
N ALA A 228 55.32 4.19 -3.66
CA ALA A 228 56.65 3.55 -3.59
C ALA A 228 57.46 3.63 -4.91
N LYS A 229 56.87 4.21 -5.96
CA LYS A 229 57.49 4.33 -7.31
C LYS A 229 57.91 5.78 -7.65
N ILE A 230 57.87 6.69 -6.68
CA ILE A 230 58.44 8.05 -6.76
C ILE A 230 59.64 8.13 -5.80
#